data_5748212dfd2250badd5232a9869d79a8
#
_entry.id   5748212dfd2250badd5232a9869d79a8
#
_cell.length_a   1.000
_cell.length_b   1.000
_cell.length_c   1.000
_cell.angle_alpha   90.00
_cell.angle_beta   90.00
_cell.angle_gamma   90.00
#
_symmetry.space_group_name_H-M   'P 1'
#
loop_
_entity.id
_entity.type
_entity.pdbx_description
1 polymer ?
#
loop_
_entity_poly.entity_id
_entity_poly.type
_entity_poly.pdbx_seq_one_letter_code
_entity_poly.pdbx_strand_id
1 'polypeptide(L)'
;VLTLFNAQAIADALSFSAHPEYVQYFALILALDALSAISFAKLREQNRALRFASVRLFNIFVNIGLNLFFIVYCPLALSNNLQGAELIQNIYSEDIGIGYIFIANLVASALTLLLFVPEMLKSSWRFDAVLWRKMMLYALPLMVAGLAGITNETIDRILLKYLLPADISASEIGLYSAFINYPS
;
A
#
# COMPACT_ATOMS: atom_id res chain seq x y z
N VAL A 1 4.95 11.64 -10.18
CA VAL A 1 5.60 11.88 -11.49
C VAL A 1 7.12 11.88 -11.33
N LEU A 2 7.70 12.65 -10.39
CA LEU A 2 9.16 12.70 -10.15
C LEU A 2 9.73 11.32 -9.73
N THR A 3 8.99 10.52 -8.97
CA THR A 3 9.38 9.16 -8.55
C THR A 3 9.44 8.18 -9.71
N LEU A 4 8.60 8.34 -10.73
CA LEU A 4 8.61 7.49 -11.91
C LEU A 4 9.85 7.74 -12.80
N PHE A 5 10.31 9.00 -12.88
CA PHE A 5 11.51 9.36 -13.66
C PHE A 5 12.83 9.01 -12.94
N ASN A 6 12.83 8.91 -11.60
CA ASN A 6 14.01 8.61 -10.81
C ASN A 6 13.88 7.26 -10.07
N ALA A 7 13.10 6.31 -10.62
CA ALA A 7 12.86 5.02 -9.97
C ALA A 7 14.16 4.26 -9.66
N GLN A 8 15.15 4.31 -10.55
CA GLN A 8 16.45 3.68 -10.33
C GLN A 8 17.20 4.28 -9.15
N ALA A 9 17.30 5.62 -9.08
CA ALA A 9 18.00 6.29 -7.98
C ALA A 9 17.34 6.05 -6.62
N ILE A 10 16.02 5.93 -6.60
CA ILE A 10 15.24 5.62 -5.39
C ILE A 10 15.41 4.14 -5.03
N ALA A 11 15.39 3.24 -6.02
CA ALA A 11 15.63 1.82 -5.82
C ALA A 11 17.03 1.55 -5.24
N ASP A 12 18.04 2.25 -5.74
CA ASP A 12 19.42 2.17 -5.23
C ASP A 12 19.53 2.66 -3.78
N ALA A 13 18.85 3.77 -3.46
CA ALA A 13 18.81 4.30 -2.09
C ALA A 13 18.08 3.39 -1.09
N LEU A 14 17.10 2.62 -1.57
CA LEU A 14 16.32 1.68 -0.75
C LEU A 14 16.89 0.25 -0.73
N SER A 15 18.04 0.01 -1.37
CA SER A 15 18.65 -1.32 -1.52
C SER A 15 17.79 -2.33 -2.31
N PHE A 16 16.93 -1.83 -3.20
CA PHE A 16 16.13 -2.61 -4.16
C PHE A 16 16.62 -2.45 -5.59
N SER A 17 17.93 -2.27 -5.80
CA SER A 17 18.57 -2.01 -7.09
C SER A 17 18.27 -3.06 -8.16
N ALA A 18 17.98 -4.31 -7.75
CA ALA A 18 17.65 -5.41 -8.65
C ALA A 18 16.25 -5.30 -9.29
N HIS A 19 15.31 -4.54 -8.67
CA HIS A 19 13.90 -4.49 -9.07
C HIS A 19 13.34 -3.06 -9.02
N PRO A 20 13.78 -2.15 -9.90
CA PRO A 20 13.29 -0.76 -9.93
C PRO A 20 11.79 -0.67 -10.27
N GLU A 21 11.21 -1.70 -10.89
CA GLU A 21 9.79 -1.82 -11.17
C GLU A 21 8.94 -1.77 -9.89
N TYR A 22 9.42 -2.28 -8.76
CA TYR A 22 8.68 -2.23 -7.49
C TYR A 22 8.46 -0.79 -7.01
N VAL A 23 9.43 0.09 -7.23
CA VAL A 23 9.30 1.52 -6.92
C VAL A 23 8.23 2.16 -7.77
N GLN A 24 8.12 1.77 -9.04
CA GLN A 24 7.08 2.26 -9.96
C GLN A 24 5.69 1.79 -9.54
N TYR A 25 5.52 0.50 -9.20
CA TYR A 25 4.26 -0.03 -8.67
C TYR A 25 3.85 0.67 -7.39
N PHE A 26 4.80 0.87 -6.47
CA PHE A 26 4.54 1.57 -5.22
C PHE A 26 4.13 3.03 -5.44
N ALA A 27 4.80 3.75 -6.33
CA ALA A 27 4.44 5.12 -6.67
C ALA A 27 3.03 5.20 -7.29
N LEU A 28 2.67 4.23 -8.14
CA LEU A 28 1.35 4.16 -8.75
C LEU A 28 0.25 3.82 -7.72
N ILE A 29 0.52 2.87 -6.81
CA ILE A 29 -0.38 2.55 -5.70
C ILE A 29 -0.65 3.80 -4.86
N LEU A 30 0.40 4.52 -4.45
CA LEU A 30 0.26 5.75 -3.67
C LEU A 30 -0.56 6.82 -4.40
N ALA A 31 -0.38 6.95 -5.72
CA ALA A 31 -1.17 7.89 -6.53
C ALA A 31 -2.67 7.51 -6.55
N LEU A 32 -2.99 6.23 -6.76
CA LEU A 32 -4.37 5.73 -6.76
C LEU A 32 -5.01 5.88 -5.38
N ASP A 33 -4.27 5.57 -4.32
CA ASP A 33 -4.75 5.69 -2.93
C ASP A 33 -4.98 7.16 -2.55
N ALA A 34 -4.10 8.08 -2.97
CA ALA A 34 -4.29 9.52 -2.75
C ALA A 34 -5.55 10.04 -3.43
N LEU A 35 -5.83 9.61 -4.66
CA LEU A 35 -7.08 9.96 -5.37
C LEU A 35 -8.31 9.37 -4.66
N SER A 36 -8.23 8.13 -4.22
CA SER A 36 -9.30 7.47 -3.48
C SER A 36 -9.56 8.11 -2.11
N ALA A 37 -8.51 8.64 -1.46
CA ALA A 37 -8.61 9.29 -0.14
C ALA A 37 -9.58 10.49 -0.15
N ILE A 38 -9.61 11.27 -1.25
CA ILE A 38 -10.53 12.40 -1.42
C ILE A 38 -11.99 11.89 -1.42
N SER A 39 -12.27 10.81 -2.15
CA SER A 39 -13.59 10.21 -2.23
C SER A 39 -14.03 9.60 -0.89
N PHE A 40 -13.12 8.96 -0.18
CA PHE A 40 -13.37 8.48 1.18
C PHE A 40 -13.64 9.61 2.17
N ALA A 41 -12.94 10.75 2.08
CA ALA A 41 -13.19 11.92 2.91
C ALA A 41 -14.59 12.49 2.66
N LYS A 42 -15.03 12.55 1.40
CA LYS A 42 -16.38 12.98 1.00
C LYS A 42 -17.47 12.06 1.57
N LEU A 43 -17.27 10.73 1.53
CA LEU A 43 -18.23 9.80 2.14
C LEU A 43 -18.37 9.98 3.65
N ARG A 44 -17.27 10.31 4.35
CA ARG A 44 -17.28 10.62 5.78
C ARG A 44 -18.02 11.92 6.07
N GLU A 45 -17.78 12.95 5.30
CA GLU A 45 -18.48 14.24 5.42
C GLU A 45 -19.98 14.08 5.21
N GLN A 46 -20.39 13.23 4.24
CA GLN A 46 -21.80 12.92 3.97
C GLN A 46 -22.46 11.94 4.95
N ASN A 47 -21.75 11.51 6.00
CA ASN A 47 -22.21 10.49 6.96
C ASN A 47 -22.66 9.16 6.31
N ARG A 48 -22.09 8.79 5.15
CA ARG A 48 -22.41 7.56 4.42
C ARG A 48 -21.53 6.39 4.90
N ALA A 49 -21.63 6.07 6.19
CA ALA A 49 -20.80 5.09 6.86
C ALA A 49 -20.86 3.68 6.24
N LEU A 50 -22.06 3.21 5.85
CA LEU A 50 -22.21 1.89 5.23
C LEU A 50 -21.48 1.80 3.89
N ARG A 51 -21.57 2.84 3.04
CA ARG A 51 -20.87 2.85 1.76
C ARG A 51 -19.34 2.95 1.93
N PHE A 52 -18.91 3.77 2.87
CA PHE A 52 -17.50 3.83 3.27
C PHE A 52 -16.97 2.45 3.68
N ALA A 53 -17.68 1.77 4.59
CA ALA A 53 -17.32 0.45 5.09
C ALA A 53 -17.33 -0.60 3.96
N SER A 54 -18.38 -0.59 3.10
CA SER A 54 -18.48 -1.55 2.00
C SER A 54 -17.33 -1.45 1.00
N VAL A 55 -16.96 -0.22 0.59
CA VAL A 55 -15.83 -0.02 -0.33
C VAL A 55 -14.50 -0.41 0.33
N ARG A 56 -14.34 -0.10 1.62
CA ARG A 56 -13.14 -0.48 2.38
C ARG A 56 -13.01 -2.00 2.49
N LEU A 57 -14.10 -2.68 2.86
CA LEU A 57 -14.13 -4.14 2.94
C LEU A 57 -13.89 -4.78 1.56
N PHE A 58 -14.49 -4.25 0.50
CA PHE A 58 -14.26 -4.73 -0.85
C PHE A 58 -12.77 -4.65 -1.22
N ASN A 59 -12.10 -3.51 -0.95
CA ASN A 59 -10.66 -3.36 -1.19
C ASN A 59 -9.86 -4.43 -0.43
N ILE A 60 -10.16 -4.65 0.85
CA ILE A 60 -9.50 -5.64 1.70
C ILE A 60 -9.71 -7.06 1.14
N PHE A 61 -10.94 -7.42 0.78
CA PHE A 61 -11.24 -8.75 0.24
C PHE A 61 -10.54 -9.00 -1.09
N VAL A 62 -10.52 -8.02 -2.00
CA VAL A 62 -9.80 -8.12 -3.28
C VAL A 62 -8.30 -8.28 -3.03
N ASN A 63 -7.73 -7.45 -2.16
CA ASN A 63 -6.30 -7.50 -1.84
C ASN A 63 -5.90 -8.86 -1.24
N ILE A 64 -6.60 -9.32 -0.20
CA ILE A 64 -6.35 -10.62 0.43
C ILE A 64 -6.60 -11.76 -0.57
N GLY A 65 -7.70 -11.72 -1.31
CA GLY A 65 -8.04 -12.74 -2.29
C GLY A 65 -6.97 -12.90 -3.37
N LEU A 66 -6.49 -11.80 -3.94
CA LEU A 66 -5.42 -11.82 -4.94
C LEU A 66 -4.09 -12.28 -4.34
N ASN A 67 -3.75 -11.86 -3.13
CA ASN A 67 -2.54 -12.32 -2.45
C ASN A 67 -2.58 -13.83 -2.20
N LEU A 68 -3.69 -14.37 -1.69
CA LEU A 68 -3.87 -15.81 -1.50
C LEU A 68 -3.83 -16.56 -2.84
N PHE A 69 -4.43 -16.00 -3.88
CA PHE A 69 -4.40 -16.58 -5.20
C PHE A 69 -2.98 -16.67 -5.76
N PHE A 70 -2.23 -15.57 -5.79
CA PHE A 70 -0.90 -15.56 -6.39
C PHE A 70 0.16 -16.25 -5.53
N ILE A 71 0.12 -16.08 -4.20
CA ILE A 71 1.19 -16.56 -3.31
C ILE A 71 0.95 -18.00 -2.87
N VAL A 72 -0.32 -18.43 -2.71
CA VAL A 72 -0.65 -19.76 -2.19
C VAL A 72 -1.18 -20.65 -3.30
N TYR A 73 -2.25 -20.22 -3.97
CA TYR A 73 -2.94 -21.09 -4.93
C TYR A 73 -2.11 -21.37 -6.19
N CYS A 74 -1.49 -20.37 -6.81
CA CYS A 74 -0.72 -20.55 -8.04
C CYS A 74 0.45 -21.53 -7.88
N PRO A 75 1.34 -21.40 -6.87
CA PRO A 75 2.42 -22.36 -6.66
C PRO A 75 1.89 -23.77 -6.36
N LEU A 76 0.83 -23.87 -5.57
CA LEU A 76 0.23 -25.15 -5.18
C LEU A 76 -0.44 -25.85 -6.38
N ALA A 77 -1.08 -25.10 -7.27
CA ALA A 77 -1.70 -25.62 -8.46
C ALA A 77 -0.67 -26.12 -9.49
N LEU A 78 0.47 -25.42 -9.61
CA LEU A 78 1.57 -25.83 -10.47
C LEU A 78 2.29 -27.05 -9.93
N SER A 79 2.57 -27.12 -8.62
CA SER A 79 3.27 -28.27 -8.01
C SER A 79 2.46 -29.56 -8.05
N ASN A 80 1.12 -29.48 -7.94
CA ASN A 80 0.23 -30.64 -7.90
C ASN A 80 -0.48 -30.93 -9.25
N ASN A 81 -0.14 -30.22 -10.34
CA ASN A 81 -0.79 -30.37 -11.64
C ASN A 81 -2.33 -30.33 -11.58
N LEU A 82 -2.88 -29.39 -10.77
CA LEU A 82 -4.32 -29.25 -10.61
C LEU A 82 -4.97 -28.74 -11.91
N GLN A 83 -6.30 -28.94 -12.01
CA GLN A 83 -7.07 -28.43 -13.14
C GLN A 83 -6.89 -26.91 -13.27
N GLY A 84 -6.45 -26.47 -14.45
CA GLY A 84 -6.17 -25.05 -14.72
C GLY A 84 -4.67 -24.67 -14.67
N ALA A 85 -3.77 -25.60 -14.37
CA ALA A 85 -2.32 -25.35 -14.36
C ALA A 85 -1.80 -24.72 -15.67
N GLU A 86 -2.36 -25.09 -16.83
CA GLU A 86 -2.00 -24.51 -18.13
C GLU A 86 -2.31 -23.01 -18.23
N LEU A 87 -3.45 -22.57 -17.69
CA LEU A 87 -3.82 -21.15 -17.64
C LEU A 87 -2.95 -20.38 -16.66
N ILE A 88 -2.63 -21.01 -15.53
CA ILE A 88 -1.77 -20.42 -14.49
C ILE A 88 -0.35 -20.23 -15.00
N GLN A 89 0.21 -21.18 -15.77
CA GLN A 89 1.55 -21.06 -16.38
C GLN A 89 1.69 -19.84 -17.29
N ASN A 90 0.61 -19.39 -17.93
CA ASN A 90 0.64 -18.21 -18.79
C ASN A 90 0.57 -16.89 -18.03
N ILE A 91 0.06 -16.90 -16.78
CA ILE A 91 -0.19 -15.70 -15.97
C ILE A 91 0.81 -15.58 -14.83
N TYR A 92 1.30 -16.71 -14.32
CA TYR A 92 2.16 -16.80 -13.16
C TYR A 92 3.60 -17.09 -13.60
N SER A 93 4.55 -16.27 -13.12
CA SER A 93 5.99 -16.47 -13.27
C SER A 93 6.63 -16.54 -11.88
N GLU A 94 7.41 -17.58 -11.62
CA GLU A 94 8.12 -17.72 -10.33
C GLU A 94 9.12 -16.58 -10.08
N ASP A 95 9.66 -15.99 -11.14
CA ASP A 95 10.62 -14.89 -11.09
C ASP A 95 10.06 -13.61 -10.45
N ILE A 96 8.74 -13.40 -10.53
CA ILE A 96 8.09 -12.21 -9.96
C ILE A 96 7.99 -12.32 -8.43
N GLY A 97 7.82 -13.52 -7.88
CA GLY A 97 7.83 -13.79 -6.45
C GLY A 97 7.01 -12.80 -5.61
N ILE A 98 7.70 -12.04 -4.76
CA ILE A 98 7.10 -11.02 -3.88
C ILE A 98 6.43 -9.87 -4.67
N GLY A 99 6.78 -9.67 -5.95
CA GLY A 99 6.17 -8.66 -6.81
C GLY A 99 4.66 -8.80 -6.97
N TYR A 100 4.12 -10.03 -6.83
CA TYR A 100 2.67 -10.25 -6.85
C TYR A 100 1.91 -9.53 -5.73
N ILE A 101 2.56 -9.25 -4.59
CA ILE A 101 1.95 -8.45 -3.52
C ILE A 101 1.69 -7.02 -4.01
N PHE A 102 2.64 -6.44 -4.75
CA PHE A 102 2.47 -5.10 -5.31
C PHE A 102 1.39 -5.09 -6.39
N ILE A 103 1.33 -6.11 -7.24
CA ILE A 103 0.30 -6.27 -8.28
C ILE A 103 -1.08 -6.42 -7.65
N ALA A 104 -1.22 -7.26 -6.63
CA ALA A 104 -2.49 -7.44 -5.90
C ALA A 104 -2.98 -6.12 -5.27
N ASN A 105 -2.06 -5.38 -4.65
CA ASN A 105 -2.38 -4.10 -4.04
C ASN A 105 -2.73 -3.04 -5.10
N LEU A 106 -2.00 -3.00 -6.21
CA LEU A 106 -2.28 -2.10 -7.34
C LEU A 106 -3.68 -2.35 -7.92
N VAL A 107 -4.03 -3.62 -8.15
CA VAL A 107 -5.35 -4.01 -8.66
C VAL A 107 -6.45 -3.63 -7.66
N ALA A 108 -6.26 -3.90 -6.37
CA ALA A 108 -7.22 -3.53 -5.33
C ALA A 108 -7.44 -2.01 -5.26
N SER A 109 -6.37 -1.21 -5.32
CA SER A 109 -6.45 0.26 -5.34
C SER A 109 -7.10 0.79 -6.61
N ALA A 110 -6.79 0.20 -7.77
CA ALA A 110 -7.41 0.56 -9.05
C ALA A 110 -8.92 0.25 -9.06
N LEU A 111 -9.34 -0.93 -8.60
CA LEU A 111 -10.74 -1.30 -8.47
C LEU A 111 -11.48 -0.39 -7.49
N THR A 112 -10.86 -0.01 -6.38
CA THR A 112 -11.41 0.93 -5.42
C THR A 112 -11.64 2.30 -6.06
N LEU A 113 -10.68 2.79 -6.83
CA LEU A 113 -10.84 4.05 -7.56
C LEU A 113 -11.96 3.96 -8.59
N LEU A 114 -12.07 2.84 -9.33
CA LEU A 114 -13.15 2.61 -10.29
C LEU A 114 -14.53 2.68 -9.65
N LEU A 115 -14.69 2.18 -8.42
CA LEU A 115 -15.96 2.32 -7.68
C LEU A 115 -16.31 3.77 -7.35
N PHE A 116 -15.32 4.67 -7.29
CA PHE A 116 -15.51 6.10 -7.03
C PHE A 116 -15.66 6.94 -8.29
N VAL A 117 -15.36 6.42 -9.48
CA VAL A 117 -15.45 7.15 -10.76
C VAL A 117 -16.81 7.82 -10.93
N PRO A 118 -17.99 7.15 -10.72
CA PRO A 118 -19.28 7.80 -10.92
C PRO A 118 -19.53 8.96 -9.96
N GLU A 119 -18.90 8.97 -8.79
CA GLU A 119 -18.99 10.07 -7.82
C GLU A 119 -18.04 11.21 -8.17
N MET A 120 -16.87 10.89 -8.67
CA MET A 120 -15.88 11.87 -9.12
C MET A 120 -16.40 12.65 -10.34
N LEU A 121 -17.02 11.96 -11.29
CA LEU A 121 -17.61 12.57 -12.49
C LEU A 121 -18.80 13.49 -12.19
N LYS A 122 -19.55 13.23 -11.11
CA LYS A 122 -20.67 14.08 -10.66
C LYS A 122 -20.22 15.26 -9.79
N SER A 123 -18.95 15.32 -9.42
CA SER A 123 -18.42 16.40 -8.59
C SER A 123 -18.02 17.59 -9.43
N SER A 124 -18.39 18.81 -9.02
CA SER A 124 -17.89 20.02 -9.66
C SER A 124 -16.45 20.27 -9.24
N TRP A 125 -15.54 20.17 -10.19
CA TRP A 125 -14.13 20.44 -9.98
C TRP A 125 -13.88 21.96 -9.98
N ARG A 126 -13.99 22.58 -8.81
CA ARG A 126 -13.66 23.99 -8.61
C ARG A 126 -12.49 24.09 -7.64
N PHE A 127 -11.43 24.72 -8.07
CA PHE A 127 -10.29 24.99 -7.21
C PHE A 127 -10.48 26.35 -6.53
N ASP A 128 -10.52 26.34 -5.20
CA ASP A 128 -10.57 27.54 -4.37
C ASP A 128 -9.20 27.69 -3.66
N ALA A 129 -8.41 28.64 -4.11
CA ALA A 129 -7.06 28.88 -3.58
C ALA A 129 -7.08 29.35 -2.10
N VAL A 130 -8.14 30.06 -1.67
CA VAL A 130 -8.27 30.51 -0.28
C VAL A 130 -8.55 29.34 0.64
N LEU A 131 -9.46 28.48 0.23
CA LEU A 131 -9.79 27.26 0.97
C LEU A 131 -8.57 26.32 1.02
N TRP A 132 -7.89 26.14 -0.13
CA TRP A 132 -6.67 25.32 -0.22
C TRP A 132 -5.59 25.79 0.75
N ARG A 133 -5.33 27.09 0.81
CA ARG A 133 -4.35 27.68 1.73
C ARG A 133 -4.70 27.42 3.19
N LYS A 134 -5.98 27.57 3.56
CA LYS A 134 -6.45 27.27 4.93
C LYS A 134 -6.25 25.79 5.29
N MET A 135 -6.59 24.89 4.36
CA MET A 135 -6.40 23.45 4.55
C MET A 135 -4.91 23.10 4.70
N MET A 136 -4.03 23.67 3.89
CA MET A 136 -2.58 23.43 3.99
C MET A 136 -1.99 23.94 5.30
N LEU A 137 -2.39 25.13 5.77
CA LEU A 137 -1.95 25.67 7.05
C LEU A 137 -2.34 24.81 8.24
N TYR A 138 -3.49 24.12 8.15
CA TYR A 138 -3.94 23.16 9.15
C TYR A 138 -3.26 21.79 8.99
N ALA A 139 -3.16 21.29 7.77
CA ALA A 139 -2.66 19.94 7.49
C ALA A 139 -1.14 19.81 7.69
N LEU A 140 -0.35 20.84 7.36
CA LEU A 140 1.11 20.79 7.49
C LEU A 140 1.60 20.52 8.91
N PRO A 141 1.13 21.24 9.95
CA PRO A 141 1.53 20.94 11.32
C PRO A 141 1.11 19.52 11.76
N LEU A 142 -0.08 19.08 11.35
CA LEU A 142 -0.55 17.72 11.63
C LEU A 142 0.32 16.66 10.96
N MET A 143 0.74 16.91 9.72
CA MET A 143 1.64 16.02 8.99
C MET A 143 3.00 15.90 9.69
N VAL A 144 3.58 17.02 10.14
CA VAL A 144 4.84 17.02 10.91
C VAL A 144 4.68 16.25 12.21
N ALA A 145 3.59 16.47 12.95
CA ALA A 145 3.29 15.73 14.19
C ALA A 145 3.12 14.23 13.92
N GLY A 146 2.42 13.86 12.83
CA GLY A 146 2.26 12.47 12.41
C GLY A 146 3.59 11.81 12.04
N LEU A 147 4.44 12.51 11.28
CA LEU A 147 5.78 12.02 10.94
C LEU A 147 6.65 11.82 12.19
N ALA A 148 6.59 12.76 13.14
CA ALA A 148 7.30 12.61 14.41
C ALA A 148 6.82 11.38 15.20
N GLY A 149 5.51 11.10 15.20
CA GLY A 149 4.94 9.90 15.82
C GLY A 149 5.46 8.61 15.15
N ILE A 150 5.39 8.53 13.82
CA ILE A 150 5.89 7.37 13.06
C ILE A 150 7.40 7.19 13.29
N THR A 151 8.17 8.29 13.31
CA THR A 151 9.61 8.25 13.58
C THR A 151 9.88 7.70 14.97
N ASN A 152 9.14 8.13 15.97
CA ASN A 152 9.28 7.64 17.34
C ASN A 152 8.98 6.13 17.45
N GLU A 153 7.93 5.64 16.78
CA GLU A 153 7.62 4.21 16.72
C GLU A 153 8.67 3.37 15.98
N THR A 154 9.30 3.96 14.97
CA THR A 154 10.20 3.24 14.06
C THR A 154 11.65 3.27 14.54
N ILE A 155 12.05 4.34 15.26
CA ILE A 155 13.45 4.57 15.67
C ILE A 155 13.98 3.43 16.54
N ASP A 156 13.13 2.87 17.41
CA ASP A 156 13.51 1.75 18.27
C ASP A 156 13.88 0.51 17.45
N ARG A 157 13.12 0.22 16.41
CA ARG A 157 13.39 -0.91 15.51
C ARG A 157 14.67 -0.69 14.69
N ILE A 158 14.90 0.56 14.27
CA ILE A 158 16.13 0.93 13.55
C ILE A 158 17.33 0.79 14.49
N LEU A 159 17.23 1.28 15.72
CA LEU A 159 18.31 1.16 16.71
C LEU A 159 18.61 -0.31 17.03
N LEU A 160 17.60 -1.13 17.25
CA LEU A 160 17.77 -2.57 17.46
C LEU A 160 18.51 -3.24 16.29
N LYS A 161 18.19 -2.85 15.05
CA LYS A 161 18.84 -3.40 13.85
C LYS A 161 20.34 -3.08 13.80
N TYR A 162 20.74 -1.87 14.22
CA TYR A 162 22.12 -1.40 14.12
C TYR A 162 22.97 -1.65 15.39
N LEU A 163 22.35 -1.75 16.55
CA LEU A 163 23.04 -1.94 17.83
C LEU A 163 23.21 -3.40 18.21
N LEU A 164 22.35 -4.29 17.71
CA LEU A 164 22.43 -5.71 17.98
C LEU A 164 23.26 -6.44 16.91
N PRO A 165 23.95 -7.54 17.27
CA PRO A 165 24.60 -8.44 16.33
C PRO A 165 23.61 -8.95 15.27
N ALA A 166 24.06 -9.10 14.02
CA ALA A 166 23.21 -9.41 12.87
C ALA A 166 22.48 -10.77 12.99
N ASP A 167 23.03 -11.70 13.74
CA ASP A 167 22.49 -13.04 13.98
C ASP A 167 21.22 -13.05 14.88
N ILE A 168 21.08 -12.09 15.79
CA ILE A 168 19.96 -12.01 16.73
C ILE A 168 19.01 -10.83 16.46
N SER A 169 19.46 -9.81 15.70
CA SER A 169 18.70 -8.57 15.48
C SER A 169 17.31 -8.80 14.89
N ALA A 170 17.18 -9.73 13.94
CA ALA A 170 15.90 -10.01 13.29
C ALA A 170 14.88 -10.66 14.25
N SER A 171 15.32 -11.58 15.13
CA SER A 171 14.44 -12.22 16.10
C SER A 171 14.02 -11.26 17.20
N GLU A 172 14.94 -10.41 17.69
CA GLU A 172 14.63 -9.40 18.71
C GLU A 172 13.70 -8.30 18.20
N ILE A 173 13.87 -7.83 16.96
CA ILE A 173 12.92 -6.90 16.32
C ILE A 173 11.54 -7.53 16.19
N GLY A 174 11.46 -8.83 15.86
CA GLY A 174 10.21 -9.57 15.79
C GLY A 174 9.51 -9.64 17.15
N LEU A 175 10.22 -10.00 18.20
CA LEU A 175 9.70 -10.05 19.57
C LEU A 175 9.25 -8.67 20.05
N TYR A 176 10.07 -7.65 19.88
CA TYR A 176 9.74 -6.26 20.24
C TYR A 176 8.46 -5.78 19.53
N SER A 177 8.35 -6.06 18.23
CA SER A 177 7.16 -5.68 17.45
C SER A 177 5.91 -6.42 17.91
N ALA A 178 6.02 -7.67 18.36
CA ALA A 178 4.90 -8.45 18.88
C ALA A 178 4.41 -7.89 20.23
N PHE A 179 5.33 -7.48 21.11
CA PHE A 179 4.96 -6.93 22.42
C PHE A 179 4.33 -5.53 22.35
N ILE A 180 4.83 -4.64 21.51
CA ILE A 180 4.27 -3.28 21.34
C ILE A 180 2.86 -3.31 20.76
N ASN A 181 2.57 -4.26 19.86
CA ASN A 181 1.25 -4.38 19.25
C ASN A 181 0.25 -5.18 20.11
N TYR A 182 0.63 -5.60 21.32
CA TYR A 182 -0.29 -6.27 22.24
C TYR A 182 -1.15 -5.22 22.95
N PRO A 183 -2.48 -5.16 22.72
CA PRO A 183 -3.33 -4.22 23.42
C PRO A 183 -3.37 -4.59 24.90
N SER A 184 -2.92 -3.69 25.75
CA SER A 184 -3.05 -3.76 27.22
C SER A 184 -4.49 -3.47 27.62
#